data_34fe3c49930b661d174daf6ebe2db036
#
_entry.id   34fe3c49930b661d174daf6ebe2db036
#
_cell.length_a   1.000
_cell.length_b   1.000
_cell.length_c   1.000
_cell.angle_alpha   90.00
_cell.angle_beta   90.00
_cell.angle_gamma   90.00
#
_symmetry.space_group_name_H-M   'P 1'
#
loop_
_entity.id
_entity.type
_entity.pdbx_description
1 polymer ?
#
loop_
_entity_poly.entity_id
_entity_poly.type
_entity_poly.pdbx_seq_one_letter_code
_entity_poly.pdbx_strand_id
1 'polypeptide(L)'
;PAGHTYMEELNEAGGIYAVMNELNKKGLLHTECMTVTGKTVGENIKDAVNKDPEVIRPIDHPYSETGGLAVLKGNLAPDGSVVKRSAVVDEMLVHEGPARVFDCEEDAIEAIKGGKIKEGDVVVIRYVGPKGGPGMPEMLNPTSAIAGMGLGSSVALITDGRFSGASRGASIGHVSPEAAVG
;
A
#
# COMPACT_ATOMS: atom_id res chain seq x y z
N PRO A 1 5.88 -2.80 3.19
CA PRO A 1 6.51 -4.03 2.70
C PRO A 1 5.58 -5.22 2.81
N ALA A 2 5.37 -5.90 1.70
CA ALA A 2 4.48 -7.07 1.63
C ALA A 2 5.25 -8.37 1.30
N GLY A 3 6.56 -8.27 1.07
CA GLY A 3 7.42 -9.41 0.76
C GLY A 3 7.96 -10.12 1.99
N HIS A 4 8.57 -11.28 1.76
CA HIS A 4 9.24 -12.09 2.78
C HIS A 4 10.77 -12.02 2.69
N THR A 5 11.30 -11.32 1.67
CA THR A 5 12.74 -11.15 1.43
C THR A 5 13.28 -9.96 2.22
N TYR A 6 14.39 -10.16 2.92
CA TYR A 6 15.10 -9.10 3.62
C TYR A 6 16.02 -8.32 2.68
N MET A 7 16.39 -7.11 3.09
CA MET A 7 17.32 -6.26 2.30
C MET A 7 18.71 -6.89 2.12
N GLU A 8 19.13 -7.70 3.06
CA GLU A 8 20.38 -8.47 3.01
C GLU A 8 20.35 -9.48 1.85
N GLU A 9 19.28 -10.27 1.76
CA GLU A 9 19.05 -11.22 0.68
C GLU A 9 18.96 -10.52 -0.69
N LEU A 10 18.26 -9.38 -0.75
CA LEU A 10 18.21 -8.55 -1.96
C LEU A 10 19.61 -8.10 -2.38
N ASN A 11 20.45 -7.66 -1.43
CA ASN A 11 21.81 -7.25 -1.72
C ASN A 11 22.67 -8.41 -2.26
N GLU A 12 22.55 -9.59 -1.69
CA GLU A 12 23.25 -10.81 -2.13
C GLU A 12 22.81 -11.24 -3.53
N ALA A 13 21.51 -11.09 -3.84
CA ALA A 13 20.92 -11.38 -5.15
C ALA A 13 21.40 -10.42 -6.27
N GLY A 14 22.11 -9.36 -5.92
CA GLY A 14 22.65 -8.38 -6.85
C GLY A 14 22.21 -6.94 -6.58
N GLY A 15 21.38 -6.72 -5.56
CA GLY A 15 20.99 -5.42 -5.05
C GLY A 15 20.11 -4.61 -6.00
N ILE A 16 19.96 -3.35 -5.69
CA ILE A 16 19.11 -2.42 -6.46
C ILE A 16 19.58 -2.27 -7.91
N TYR A 17 20.86 -2.33 -8.18
CA TYR A 17 21.37 -2.24 -9.55
C TYR A 17 20.95 -3.44 -10.40
N ALA A 18 20.87 -4.64 -9.82
CA ALA A 18 20.34 -5.82 -10.52
C ALA A 18 18.83 -5.67 -10.81
N VAL A 19 18.05 -5.15 -9.87
CA VAL A 19 16.63 -4.82 -10.09
C VAL A 19 16.48 -3.80 -11.22
N MET A 20 17.27 -2.73 -11.20
CA MET A 20 17.24 -1.71 -12.25
C MET A 20 17.64 -2.30 -13.62
N ASN A 21 18.63 -3.19 -13.65
CA ASN A 21 19.03 -3.83 -14.90
C ASN A 21 17.95 -4.77 -15.45
N GLU A 22 17.20 -5.48 -14.59
CA GLU A 22 16.01 -6.24 -15.01
C GLU A 22 14.96 -5.32 -15.64
N LEU A 23 14.64 -4.17 -15.01
CA LEU A 23 13.70 -3.20 -15.56
C LEU A 23 14.17 -2.60 -16.89
N ASN A 24 15.48 -2.40 -17.03
CA ASN A 24 16.08 -1.85 -18.25
C ASN A 24 15.92 -2.78 -19.47
N LYS A 25 15.79 -4.09 -19.29
CA LYS A 25 15.55 -5.05 -20.39
C LYS A 25 14.29 -4.74 -21.20
N LYS A 26 13.31 -4.06 -20.59
CA LYS A 26 12.08 -3.57 -21.25
C LYS A 26 12.11 -2.04 -21.50
N GLY A 27 13.24 -1.38 -21.37
CA GLY A 27 13.37 0.04 -21.62
C GLY A 27 12.56 0.93 -20.65
N LEU A 28 12.36 0.47 -19.40
CA LEU A 28 11.54 1.17 -18.42
C LEU A 28 12.32 2.25 -17.64
N LEU A 29 13.59 2.48 -17.95
CA LEU A 29 14.44 3.43 -17.28
C LEU A 29 15.01 4.47 -18.24
N HIS A 30 15.17 5.68 -17.74
CA HIS A 30 15.93 6.75 -18.41
C HIS A 30 17.43 6.55 -18.17
N THR A 31 18.05 5.68 -18.97
CA THR A 31 19.44 5.26 -18.78
C THR A 31 20.47 6.34 -19.08
N GLU A 32 20.07 7.37 -19.81
CA GLU A 32 20.88 8.53 -20.16
C GLU A 32 21.04 9.56 -19.03
N CYS A 33 20.19 9.48 -17.98
CA CYS A 33 20.22 10.43 -16.86
C CYS A 33 21.50 10.30 -16.05
N MET A 34 22.11 11.46 -15.77
CA MET A 34 23.33 11.56 -14.94
C MET A 34 22.99 11.29 -13.48
N THR A 35 23.88 10.59 -12.77
CA THR A 35 23.75 10.27 -11.34
C THR A 35 24.83 10.96 -10.51
N VAL A 36 24.69 10.88 -9.18
CA VAL A 36 25.68 11.41 -8.22
C VAL A 36 27.04 10.72 -8.30
N THR A 37 27.15 9.58 -8.98
CA THR A 37 28.43 8.88 -9.20
C THR A 37 29.27 9.50 -10.30
N GLY A 38 28.75 10.52 -11.00
CA GLY A 38 29.38 11.10 -12.18
C GLY A 38 29.24 10.23 -13.43
N LYS A 39 28.44 9.18 -13.38
CA LYS A 39 28.09 8.29 -14.50
C LYS A 39 26.60 8.31 -14.74
N THR A 40 26.18 7.87 -15.92
CA THR A 40 24.75 7.70 -16.21
C THR A 40 24.16 6.51 -15.48
N VAL A 41 22.81 6.46 -15.42
CA VAL A 41 22.10 5.29 -14.88
C VAL A 41 22.54 4.03 -15.62
N GLY A 42 22.55 4.06 -16.96
CA GLY A 42 22.95 2.93 -17.79
C GLY A 42 24.37 2.44 -17.51
N GLU A 43 25.33 3.36 -17.35
CA GLU A 43 26.70 3.02 -16.99
C GLU A 43 26.84 2.36 -15.62
N ASN A 44 26.00 2.77 -14.65
CA ASN A 44 26.02 2.21 -13.31
C ASN A 44 25.45 0.79 -13.25
N ILE A 45 24.45 0.46 -14.08
CA ILE A 45 23.72 -0.79 -14.00
C ILE A 45 24.19 -1.86 -15.01
N LYS A 46 24.95 -1.49 -16.03
CA LYS A 46 25.30 -2.36 -17.17
C LYS A 46 25.91 -3.72 -16.79
N ASP A 47 26.71 -3.73 -15.73
CA ASP A 47 27.42 -4.93 -15.27
C ASP A 47 26.70 -5.61 -14.08
N ALA A 48 25.52 -5.11 -13.69
CA ALA A 48 24.77 -5.69 -12.59
C ALA A 48 24.06 -6.97 -13.02
N VAL A 49 24.24 -8.02 -12.24
CA VAL A 49 23.72 -9.37 -12.51
C VAL A 49 22.72 -9.77 -11.46
N ASN A 50 21.57 -10.25 -11.90
CA ASN A 50 20.62 -10.95 -11.03
C ASN A 50 21.18 -12.34 -10.72
N LYS A 51 21.56 -12.58 -9.47
CA LYS A 51 22.15 -13.84 -8.99
C LYS A 51 21.11 -14.78 -8.39
N ASP A 52 19.92 -14.28 -8.06
CA ASP A 52 18.85 -15.07 -7.48
C ASP A 52 17.49 -14.65 -8.05
N PRO A 53 16.95 -15.43 -9.02
CA PRO A 53 15.66 -15.15 -9.63
C PRO A 53 14.44 -15.32 -8.71
N GLU A 54 14.60 -15.97 -7.56
CA GLU A 54 13.53 -16.07 -6.57
C GLU A 54 13.42 -14.80 -5.73
N VAL A 55 14.53 -14.09 -5.53
CA VAL A 55 14.57 -12.81 -4.83
C VAL A 55 14.28 -11.65 -5.77
N ILE A 56 14.97 -11.60 -6.91
CA ILE A 56 14.75 -10.61 -7.98
C ILE A 56 14.11 -11.32 -9.15
N ARG A 57 12.80 -11.21 -9.30
CA ARG A 57 12.10 -11.86 -10.39
C ARG A 57 12.56 -11.32 -11.75
N PRO A 58 12.80 -12.20 -12.74
CA PRO A 58 13.01 -11.77 -14.12
C PRO A 58 11.85 -10.93 -14.61
N ILE A 59 12.15 -9.91 -15.41
CA ILE A 59 11.15 -8.96 -15.91
C ILE A 59 10.01 -9.63 -16.72
N ASP A 60 10.25 -10.79 -17.28
CA ASP A 60 9.25 -11.57 -18.01
C ASP A 60 8.38 -12.46 -17.11
N HIS A 61 8.76 -12.62 -15.84
CA HIS A 61 8.04 -13.40 -14.83
C HIS A 61 7.95 -12.64 -13.50
N PRO A 62 7.37 -11.42 -13.47
CA PRO A 62 7.28 -10.61 -12.26
C PRO A 62 6.32 -11.24 -11.23
N TYR A 63 6.42 -10.82 -9.98
CA TYR A 63 5.44 -11.17 -8.96
C TYR A 63 4.03 -10.63 -9.28
N SER A 64 3.96 -9.49 -9.98
CA SER A 64 2.73 -8.88 -10.45
C SER A 64 3.01 -8.11 -11.74
N GLU A 65 2.09 -8.17 -12.70
CA GLU A 65 2.18 -7.41 -13.95
C GLU A 65 1.95 -5.91 -13.75
N THR A 66 1.28 -5.54 -12.66
CA THR A 66 0.94 -4.16 -12.33
C THR A 66 1.60 -3.71 -11.03
N GLY A 67 1.63 -2.39 -10.79
CA GLY A 67 2.13 -1.82 -9.55
C GLY A 67 1.31 -2.25 -8.33
N GLY A 68 1.91 -2.08 -7.14
CA GLY A 68 1.29 -2.45 -5.86
C GLY A 68 0.22 -1.48 -5.36
N LEU A 69 -0.04 -0.36 -6.04
CA LEU A 69 -1.08 0.61 -5.73
C LEU A 69 -2.20 0.53 -6.76
N ALA A 70 -3.44 0.61 -6.30
CA ALA A 70 -4.61 0.72 -7.16
C ALA A 70 -5.43 1.95 -6.79
N VAL A 71 -5.92 2.65 -7.81
CA VAL A 71 -6.89 3.73 -7.67
C VAL A 71 -8.28 3.15 -7.87
N LEU A 72 -9.13 3.32 -6.86
CA LEU A 72 -10.51 2.85 -6.88
C LEU A 72 -11.45 4.02 -7.12
N LYS A 73 -12.56 3.76 -7.78
CA LYS A 73 -13.64 4.72 -8.01
C LYS A 73 -14.99 4.09 -7.73
N GLY A 74 -15.93 4.90 -7.26
CA GLY A 74 -17.30 4.48 -6.97
C GLY A 74 -18.12 5.64 -6.44
N ASN A 75 -19.36 5.37 -6.04
CA ASN A 75 -20.26 6.38 -5.50
C ASN A 75 -19.75 7.02 -4.20
N LEU A 76 -19.00 6.28 -3.40
CA LEU A 76 -18.35 6.82 -2.19
C LEU A 76 -17.07 7.62 -2.49
N ALA A 77 -16.41 7.32 -3.60
CA ALA A 77 -15.16 7.95 -4.01
C ALA A 77 -15.18 8.29 -5.50
N PRO A 78 -16.07 9.21 -5.96
CA PRO A 78 -16.18 9.55 -7.37
C PRO A 78 -14.90 10.16 -7.94
N ASP A 79 -14.16 10.91 -7.13
CA ASP A 79 -12.87 11.49 -7.53
C ASP A 79 -11.70 10.52 -7.30
N GLY A 80 -11.95 9.41 -6.62
CA GLY A 80 -11.01 8.32 -6.42
C GLY A 80 -10.63 8.07 -4.96
N SER A 81 -10.01 6.93 -4.74
CA SER A 81 -9.37 6.51 -3.50
C SER A 81 -8.20 5.60 -3.82
N VAL A 82 -7.34 5.34 -2.85
CA VAL A 82 -6.11 4.56 -3.05
C VAL A 82 -6.06 3.37 -2.10
N VAL A 83 -5.73 2.22 -2.65
CA VAL A 83 -5.46 1.01 -1.86
C VAL A 83 -4.08 0.45 -2.23
N LYS A 84 -3.39 -0.08 -1.23
CA LYS A 84 -2.19 -0.88 -1.45
C LYS A 84 -2.61 -2.30 -1.84
N ARG A 85 -2.85 -2.53 -3.15
CA ARG A 85 -3.34 -3.80 -3.69
C ARG A 85 -2.48 -5.00 -3.26
N SER A 86 -1.16 -4.82 -3.21
CA SER A 86 -0.21 -5.86 -2.80
C SER A 86 -0.33 -6.30 -1.34
N ALA A 87 -1.09 -5.58 -0.51
CA ALA A 87 -1.32 -5.91 0.90
C ALA A 87 -2.71 -6.48 1.16
N VAL A 88 -3.56 -6.55 0.13
CA VAL A 88 -4.94 -7.09 0.22
C VAL A 88 -4.90 -8.56 -0.13
N VAL A 89 -5.39 -9.41 0.77
CA VAL A 89 -5.57 -10.85 0.51
C VAL A 89 -6.68 -11.07 -0.51
N ASP A 90 -6.61 -12.16 -1.26
CA ASP A 90 -7.52 -12.39 -2.39
C ASP A 90 -9.00 -12.44 -1.97
N GLU A 91 -9.30 -12.96 -0.79
CA GLU A 91 -10.65 -13.03 -0.21
C GLU A 91 -11.26 -11.63 0.04
N MET A 92 -10.42 -10.61 0.25
CA MET A 92 -10.82 -9.23 0.50
C MET A 92 -10.87 -8.35 -0.76
N LEU A 93 -10.62 -8.90 -1.95
CA LEU A 93 -10.74 -8.16 -3.21
C LEU A 93 -12.20 -7.83 -3.55
N VAL A 94 -13.11 -8.67 -3.09
CA VAL A 94 -14.55 -8.42 -3.10
C VAL A 94 -15.04 -8.53 -1.67
N HIS A 95 -15.51 -7.44 -1.10
CA HIS A 95 -15.95 -7.40 0.29
C HIS A 95 -17.21 -6.56 0.43
N GLU A 96 -18.18 -7.08 1.17
CA GLU A 96 -19.41 -6.41 1.51
C GLU A 96 -19.71 -6.63 2.99
N GLY A 97 -20.11 -5.58 3.69
CA GLY A 97 -20.42 -5.68 5.11
C GLY A 97 -20.98 -4.39 5.73
N PRO A 98 -21.43 -4.49 7.00
CA PRO A 98 -21.95 -3.34 7.72
C PRO A 98 -20.89 -2.27 7.92
N ALA A 99 -21.25 -1.02 7.62
CA ALA A 99 -20.37 0.11 7.91
C ALA A 99 -20.42 0.48 9.39
N ARG A 100 -19.21 0.60 10.00
CA ARG A 100 -18.98 1.13 11.34
C ARG A 100 -18.27 2.48 11.19
N VAL A 101 -19.02 3.57 11.34
CA VAL A 101 -18.57 4.92 11.00
C VAL A 101 -18.13 5.66 12.26
N PHE A 102 -16.95 6.27 12.18
CA PHE A 102 -16.33 7.06 13.25
C PHE A 102 -15.85 8.39 12.68
N ASP A 103 -15.95 9.43 13.48
CA ASP A 103 -15.59 10.80 13.10
C ASP A 103 -14.16 11.20 13.56
N CYS A 104 -13.47 10.28 14.21
CA CYS A 104 -12.05 10.41 14.56
C CYS A 104 -11.37 9.04 14.68
N GLU A 105 -10.05 9.05 14.69
CA GLU A 105 -9.21 7.85 14.84
C GLU A 105 -9.40 7.18 16.20
N GLU A 106 -9.48 7.98 17.27
CA GLU A 106 -9.50 7.53 18.65
C GLU A 106 -10.74 6.68 18.95
N ASP A 107 -11.91 7.11 18.51
CA ASP A 107 -13.17 6.39 18.70
C ASP A 107 -13.17 5.05 17.91
N ALA A 108 -12.57 5.05 16.72
CA ALA A 108 -12.41 3.83 15.95
C ALA A 108 -11.50 2.83 16.68
N ILE A 109 -10.38 3.28 17.24
CA ILE A 109 -9.45 2.43 17.99
C ILE A 109 -10.12 1.86 19.23
N GLU A 110 -10.87 2.69 19.98
CA GLU A 110 -11.61 2.23 21.16
C GLU A 110 -12.63 1.14 20.78
N ALA A 111 -13.37 1.33 19.69
CA ALA A 111 -14.35 0.36 19.20
C ALA A 111 -13.69 -0.96 18.76
N ILE A 112 -12.54 -0.89 18.08
CA ILE A 112 -11.79 -2.07 17.66
C ILE A 112 -11.31 -2.85 18.87
N LYS A 113 -10.57 -2.19 19.79
CA LYS A 113 -10.02 -2.82 21.00
C LYS A 113 -11.11 -3.30 21.96
N GLY A 114 -12.24 -2.59 22.01
CA GLY A 114 -13.41 -2.95 22.80
C GLY A 114 -14.24 -4.11 22.23
N GLY A 115 -13.81 -4.70 21.10
CA GLY A 115 -14.50 -5.86 20.49
C GLY A 115 -15.87 -5.52 19.87
N LYS A 116 -16.11 -4.24 19.56
CA LYS A 116 -17.35 -3.79 18.89
C LYS A 116 -17.30 -4.06 17.37
N ILE A 117 -16.10 -4.18 16.80
CA ILE A 117 -15.89 -4.52 15.39
C ILE A 117 -15.83 -6.03 15.26
N LYS A 118 -16.54 -6.56 14.27
CA LYS A 118 -16.67 -8.00 14.00
C LYS A 118 -16.14 -8.34 12.61
N GLU A 119 -15.89 -9.61 12.37
CA GLU A 119 -15.60 -10.13 11.05
C GLU A 119 -16.68 -9.69 10.06
N GLY A 120 -16.27 -9.26 8.88
CA GLY A 120 -17.12 -8.75 7.83
C GLY A 120 -17.47 -7.26 7.92
N ASP A 121 -17.17 -6.58 9.03
CA ASP A 121 -17.43 -5.13 9.15
C ASP A 121 -16.53 -4.31 8.20
N VAL A 122 -17.02 -3.13 7.82
CA VAL A 122 -16.28 -2.07 7.13
C VAL A 122 -16.15 -0.88 8.08
N VAL A 123 -14.94 -0.64 8.58
CA VAL A 123 -14.65 0.50 9.45
C VAL A 123 -14.39 1.73 8.60
N VAL A 124 -15.14 2.80 8.84
CA VAL A 124 -15.01 4.08 8.12
C VAL A 124 -14.60 5.17 9.08
N ILE A 125 -13.45 5.80 8.85
CA ILE A 125 -12.95 6.92 9.67
C ILE A 125 -13.02 8.18 8.82
N ARG A 126 -13.83 9.16 9.25
CA ARG A 126 -14.12 10.39 8.54
C ARG A 126 -13.42 11.59 9.18
N TYR A 127 -13.38 12.71 8.43
CA TYR A 127 -12.89 14.01 8.89
C TYR A 127 -11.41 14.01 9.35
N VAL A 128 -10.61 13.15 8.72
CA VAL A 128 -9.16 13.06 8.96
C VAL A 128 -8.34 13.36 7.69
N GLY A 129 -9.02 13.79 6.64
CA GLY A 129 -8.41 14.19 5.39
C GLY A 129 -7.93 15.65 5.37
N PRO A 130 -7.44 16.15 4.22
CA PRO A 130 -6.92 17.50 4.07
C PRO A 130 -8.00 18.57 4.21
N LYS A 131 -9.28 18.24 3.92
CA LYS A 131 -10.42 19.12 4.16
C LYS A 131 -11.27 18.58 5.31
N GLY A 132 -11.52 19.43 6.29
CA GLY A 132 -12.30 19.09 7.46
C GLY A 132 -11.58 18.26 8.52
N GLY A 133 -10.32 17.94 8.32
CA GLY A 133 -9.51 17.17 9.23
C GLY A 133 -8.33 17.95 9.82
N PRO A 134 -7.56 17.32 10.74
CA PRO A 134 -6.43 17.93 11.44
C PRO A 134 -5.13 17.95 10.63
N GLY A 135 -5.17 17.88 9.31
CA GLY A 135 -3.99 17.89 8.44
C GLY A 135 -3.51 16.54 7.96
N MET A 136 -4.41 15.55 7.86
CA MET A 136 -4.15 14.24 7.29
C MET A 136 -3.01 13.47 7.97
N PRO A 137 -3.13 13.16 9.28
CA PRO A 137 -2.15 12.38 10.00
C PRO A 137 -2.00 10.98 9.38
N GLU A 138 -0.83 10.39 9.52
CA GLU A 138 -0.60 9.00 9.11
C GLU A 138 -1.15 8.05 10.18
N MET A 139 -2.28 7.43 9.91
CA MET A 139 -2.94 6.52 10.84
C MET A 139 -2.31 5.13 10.77
N LEU A 140 -1.54 4.75 11.79
CA LEU A 140 -1.01 3.41 11.98
C LEU A 140 -1.86 2.59 12.96
N ASN A 141 -2.38 3.23 14.00
CA ASN A 141 -3.03 2.54 15.11
C ASN A 141 -4.28 1.75 14.72
N PRO A 142 -5.22 2.23 13.87
CA PRO A 142 -6.39 1.45 13.48
C PRO A 142 -6.00 0.17 12.75
N THR A 143 -5.03 0.24 11.82
CA THR A 143 -4.55 -0.94 11.07
C THR A 143 -3.86 -1.94 11.99
N SER A 144 -3.06 -1.45 12.96
CA SER A 144 -2.39 -2.30 13.95
C SER A 144 -3.40 -2.93 14.92
N ALA A 145 -4.43 -2.19 15.33
CA ALA A 145 -5.47 -2.71 16.21
C ALA A 145 -6.30 -3.82 15.52
N ILE A 146 -6.71 -3.62 14.28
CA ILE A 146 -7.39 -4.63 13.46
C ILE A 146 -6.52 -5.90 13.33
N ALA A 147 -5.24 -5.74 13.02
CA ALA A 147 -4.32 -6.87 12.91
C ALA A 147 -4.12 -7.58 14.26
N GLY A 148 -3.96 -6.83 15.35
CA GLY A 148 -3.81 -7.36 16.70
C GLY A 148 -5.03 -8.10 17.22
N MET A 149 -6.23 -7.77 16.74
CA MET A 149 -7.48 -8.47 17.04
C MET A 149 -7.73 -9.69 16.12
N GLY A 150 -6.81 -10.00 15.20
CA GLY A 150 -6.96 -11.10 14.25
C GLY A 150 -7.94 -10.82 13.10
N LEU A 151 -8.35 -9.57 12.90
CA LEU A 151 -9.38 -9.17 11.93
C LEU A 151 -8.81 -8.68 10.59
N GLY A 152 -7.50 -8.74 10.39
CA GLY A 152 -6.83 -8.15 9.22
C GLY A 152 -7.22 -8.75 7.86
N SER A 153 -7.76 -9.96 7.83
CA SER A 153 -8.23 -10.65 6.62
C SER A 153 -9.77 -10.66 6.48
N SER A 154 -10.50 -9.98 7.35
CA SER A 154 -11.97 -10.03 7.37
C SER A 154 -12.65 -8.68 7.59
N VAL A 155 -11.89 -7.63 7.89
CA VAL A 155 -12.39 -6.26 8.10
C VAL A 155 -11.70 -5.30 7.14
N ALA A 156 -12.49 -4.47 6.44
CA ALA A 156 -11.98 -3.40 5.61
C ALA A 156 -11.93 -2.09 6.39
N LEU A 157 -10.93 -1.25 6.08
CA LEU A 157 -10.77 0.10 6.60
C LEU A 157 -10.90 1.12 5.46
N ILE A 158 -11.70 2.16 5.65
CA ILE A 158 -11.89 3.25 4.68
C ILE A 158 -11.69 4.58 5.39
N THR A 159 -11.03 5.53 4.73
CA THR A 159 -10.84 6.89 5.27
C THR A 159 -10.64 7.93 4.17
N ASP A 160 -11.06 9.17 4.45
CA ASP A 160 -10.69 10.36 3.67
C ASP A 160 -9.28 10.86 4.00
N GLY A 161 -8.68 10.37 5.08
CA GLY A 161 -7.28 10.55 5.43
C GLY A 161 -6.36 9.52 4.76
N ARG A 162 -5.30 9.11 5.46
CA ARG A 162 -4.36 8.09 4.98
C ARG A 162 -3.96 7.09 6.06
N PHE A 163 -3.66 5.88 5.64
CA PHE A 163 -3.05 4.87 6.50
C PHE A 163 -1.53 4.82 6.31
N SER A 164 -0.83 4.20 7.27
CA SER A 164 0.61 3.98 7.16
C SER A 164 0.98 3.12 5.95
N GLY A 165 2.12 3.38 5.32
CA GLY A 165 2.66 2.58 4.24
C GLY A 165 2.96 1.13 4.61
N ALA A 166 3.11 0.82 5.91
CA ALA A 166 3.28 -0.53 6.44
C ALA A 166 1.95 -1.28 6.68
N SER A 167 0.81 -0.63 6.44
CA SER A 167 -0.52 -1.24 6.64
C SER A 167 -0.69 -2.49 5.77
N ARG A 168 -1.33 -3.50 6.36
CA ARG A 168 -1.77 -4.73 5.68
C ARG A 168 -3.29 -4.81 5.68
N GLY A 169 -3.84 -5.63 4.78
CA GLY A 169 -5.28 -5.81 4.63
C GLY A 169 -5.93 -4.77 3.72
N ALA A 170 -7.26 -4.79 3.64
CA ALA A 170 -8.06 -3.90 2.80
C ALA A 170 -8.18 -2.51 3.44
N SER A 171 -7.11 -1.71 3.35
CA SER A 171 -7.03 -0.34 3.88
C SER A 171 -7.08 0.65 2.71
N ILE A 172 -8.23 1.32 2.55
CA ILE A 172 -8.54 2.24 1.46
C ILE A 172 -8.47 3.66 2.00
N GLY A 173 -7.50 4.43 1.55
CA GLY A 173 -7.31 5.82 1.94
C GLY A 173 -7.57 6.81 0.82
N HIS A 174 -7.40 8.09 1.15
CA HIS A 174 -7.54 9.19 0.20
C HIS A 174 -8.91 9.20 -0.51
N VAL A 175 -9.99 8.81 0.19
CA VAL A 175 -11.35 8.88 -0.36
C VAL A 175 -11.65 10.33 -0.72
N SER A 176 -12.02 10.57 -1.97
CA SER A 176 -12.27 11.90 -2.49
C SER A 176 -13.58 11.95 -3.29
N PRO A 177 -14.40 13.00 -3.05
CA PRO A 177 -14.19 14.09 -2.10
C PRO A 177 -14.21 13.64 -0.65
N GLU A 178 -13.54 14.41 0.22
CA GLU A 178 -13.50 14.16 1.65
C GLU A 178 -14.91 14.33 2.28
N ALA A 179 -15.19 13.62 3.38
CA ALA A 179 -16.50 13.64 4.06
C ALA A 179 -16.96 15.05 4.50
N ALA A 180 -16.04 16.01 4.62
CA ALA A 180 -16.36 17.40 4.94
C ALA A 180 -16.95 18.21 3.76
N VAL A 181 -16.83 17.72 2.53
CA VAL A 181 -17.24 18.46 1.29
C VAL A 181 -18.04 17.60 0.31
N GLY A 182 -18.09 16.27 0.53
CA GLY A 182 -18.80 15.31 -0.32
C GLY A 182 -20.14 14.85 0.22
#